data_46bcb7b0e8143282a4c496573e5c8938
#
_entry.id   46bcb7b0e8143282a4c496573e5c8938
#
_cell.length_a   1.000
_cell.length_b   1.000
_cell.length_c   1.000
_cell.angle_alpha   90.00
_cell.angle_beta   90.00
_cell.angle_gamma   90.00
#
_symmetry.space_group_name_H-M   'P 1'
#
loop_
_entity.id
_entity.type
_entity.pdbx_description
1 polymer ?
#
loop_
_entity_poly.entity_id
_entity_poly.type
_entity_poly.pdbx_seq_one_letter_code
_entity_poly.pdbx_strand_id
1 'polypeptide(L)'
;MSYRPPFQVSAATINMIAEISALIERFVIRLEQADGLHLRKANRIKTIRGTLAIEGNTLSESLITDIIAGKTVVAPIREIQEVKNAVKTYNAYPTLDPFSVKDMLKAHGLMMEALADDAGHFRKREVGVFQGNVPIHVAPPAGKVPYLMDDLFKWLRNSKDHLLIKSCVFHYEFEFIHPFSDGNGRIGRLWQSLILGKLNPVFEHLPVENMVFSNQQKYYQAIHKSTQKADSGIFIDFMLGEILRTLKERKGEPLKKQPESQPESQPESLEQKIISILKSEELSKAEISNKLGQKEISGRLNQVIRELIRKEIIEYTIPEKPNSRLQRYRVKEKG
;
A
#
# COMPACT_ATOMS: atom_id res chain seq x y z
N MET A 1 31.12 14.49 -11.56
CA MET A 1 30.41 13.29 -12.02
C MET A 1 28.93 13.47 -11.74
N SER A 2 28.05 13.14 -12.65
CA SER A 2 26.61 13.17 -12.37
C SER A 2 26.25 12.04 -11.41
N TYR A 3 25.37 12.30 -10.44
CA TYR A 3 24.84 11.27 -9.54
C TYR A 3 24.22 10.12 -10.33
N ARG A 4 24.51 8.91 -9.92
CA ARG A 4 23.87 7.69 -10.41
C ARG A 4 23.53 6.79 -9.22
N PRO A 5 22.25 6.45 -9.01
CA PRO A 5 21.84 5.50 -7.99
C PRO A 5 22.57 4.16 -8.15
N PRO A 6 22.96 3.49 -7.08
CA PRO A 6 23.60 2.19 -7.17
C PRO A 6 22.55 1.09 -7.45
N PHE A 7 22.66 0.43 -8.59
CA PHE A 7 21.87 -0.75 -8.93
C PHE A 7 22.60 -1.65 -9.93
N GLN A 8 22.34 -2.93 -9.83
CA GLN A 8 22.76 -3.96 -10.78
C GLN A 8 21.53 -4.58 -11.45
N VAL A 9 21.67 -4.88 -12.74
CA VAL A 9 20.63 -5.53 -13.55
C VAL A 9 21.03 -6.99 -13.73
N SER A 10 20.23 -7.91 -13.22
CA SER A 10 20.45 -9.35 -13.35
C SER A 10 19.95 -9.88 -14.71
N ALA A 11 20.37 -11.07 -15.09
CA ALA A 11 19.81 -11.76 -16.26
C ALA A 11 18.28 -11.99 -16.09
N ALA A 12 17.82 -12.24 -14.85
CA ALA A 12 16.41 -12.37 -14.55
C ALA A 12 15.66 -11.07 -14.79
N THR A 13 16.22 -9.92 -14.39
CA THR A 13 15.68 -8.58 -14.65
C THR A 13 15.46 -8.37 -16.16
N ILE A 14 16.47 -8.71 -16.99
CA ILE A 14 16.39 -8.55 -18.47
C ILE A 14 15.26 -9.41 -19.03
N ASN A 15 15.15 -10.67 -18.62
CA ASN A 15 14.08 -11.56 -19.04
C ASN A 15 12.70 -11.05 -18.63
N MET A 16 12.55 -10.54 -17.40
CA MET A 16 11.29 -9.94 -16.93
C MET A 16 10.91 -8.72 -17.76
N ILE A 17 11.85 -7.83 -18.10
CA ILE A 17 11.60 -6.65 -18.94
C ILE A 17 11.09 -7.08 -20.32
N ALA A 18 11.73 -8.06 -20.97
CA ALA A 18 11.32 -8.57 -22.26
C ALA A 18 9.89 -9.16 -22.22
N GLU A 19 9.60 -9.97 -21.20
CA GLU A 19 8.28 -10.59 -21.03
C GLU A 19 7.18 -9.57 -20.68
N ILE A 20 7.47 -8.59 -19.82
CA ILE A 20 6.55 -7.48 -19.48
C ILE A 20 6.23 -6.71 -20.75
N SER A 21 7.22 -6.33 -21.56
CA SER A 21 7.02 -5.58 -22.80
C SER A 21 6.10 -6.33 -23.77
N ALA A 22 6.32 -7.62 -23.97
CA ALA A 22 5.46 -8.47 -24.81
C ALA A 22 4.02 -8.61 -24.28
N LEU A 23 3.84 -8.63 -22.95
CA LEU A 23 2.51 -8.72 -22.35
C LEU A 23 1.74 -7.40 -22.41
N ILE A 24 2.44 -6.27 -22.27
CA ILE A 24 1.84 -4.92 -22.37
C ILE A 24 1.18 -4.74 -23.74
N GLU A 25 1.86 -5.06 -24.84
CA GLU A 25 1.33 -4.97 -26.19
C GLU A 25 0.00 -5.75 -26.33
N ARG A 26 -0.03 -6.97 -25.81
CA ARG A 26 -1.25 -7.80 -25.83
C ARG A 26 -2.37 -7.25 -24.95
N PHE A 27 -2.03 -6.59 -23.85
CA PHE A 27 -3.00 -6.02 -22.92
C PHE A 27 -3.65 -4.74 -23.46
N VAL A 28 -2.87 -3.90 -24.19
CA VAL A 28 -3.37 -2.71 -24.87
C VAL A 28 -4.46 -3.08 -25.86
N ILE A 29 -4.24 -4.08 -26.73
CA ILE A 29 -5.21 -4.54 -27.73
C ILE A 29 -6.54 -4.95 -27.07
N ARG A 30 -6.49 -5.55 -25.88
CA ARG A 30 -7.68 -5.96 -25.13
C ARG A 30 -8.41 -4.80 -24.46
N LEU A 31 -7.69 -3.80 -23.95
CA LEU A 31 -8.30 -2.60 -23.36
C LEU A 31 -9.07 -1.79 -24.40
N GLU A 32 -8.59 -1.74 -25.63
CA GLU A 32 -9.27 -1.05 -26.73
C GLU A 32 -10.59 -1.75 -27.12
N GLN A 33 -10.69 -3.06 -26.88
CA GLN A 33 -11.88 -3.87 -27.17
C GLN A 33 -12.90 -3.92 -26.03
N ALA A 34 -12.58 -3.40 -24.84
CA ALA A 34 -13.41 -3.46 -23.65
C ALA A 34 -14.08 -2.11 -23.35
N ASP A 35 -15.15 -2.16 -22.50
CA ASP A 35 -15.74 -0.97 -21.90
C ASP A 35 -14.75 -0.31 -20.92
N GLY A 36 -13.81 0.43 -21.49
CA GLY A 36 -12.67 1.02 -20.77
C GLY A 36 -13.07 1.99 -19.64
N LEU A 37 -14.30 2.53 -19.66
CA LEU A 37 -14.74 3.50 -18.65
C LEU A 37 -15.05 2.84 -17.32
N HIS A 38 -15.72 1.69 -17.36
CA HIS A 38 -16.07 0.94 -16.14
C HIS A 38 -14.84 0.33 -15.46
N LEU A 39 -13.91 -0.17 -16.28
CA LEU A 39 -12.65 -0.73 -15.81
C LEU A 39 -11.76 0.32 -15.14
N ARG A 40 -11.71 1.54 -15.70
CA ARG A 40 -10.97 2.66 -15.12
C ARG A 40 -11.49 3.05 -13.75
N LYS A 41 -12.82 3.14 -13.58
CA LYS A 41 -13.43 3.48 -12.30
C LYS A 41 -13.16 2.42 -11.22
N ALA A 42 -13.33 1.13 -11.55
CA ALA A 42 -13.09 0.03 -10.62
C ALA A 42 -11.60 -0.08 -10.22
N ASN A 43 -10.67 0.02 -11.19
CA ASN A 43 -9.23 -0.01 -10.90
C ASN A 43 -8.81 1.18 -10.03
N ARG A 44 -9.42 2.35 -10.23
CA ARG A 44 -9.14 3.53 -9.43
C ARG A 44 -9.54 3.36 -7.97
N ILE A 45 -10.71 2.77 -7.68
CA ILE A 45 -11.14 2.48 -6.31
C ILE A 45 -10.14 1.50 -5.66
N LYS A 46 -9.75 0.44 -6.38
CA LYS A 46 -8.75 -0.53 -5.92
C LYS A 46 -7.39 0.12 -5.65
N THR A 47 -6.94 1.03 -6.52
CA THR A 47 -5.69 1.79 -6.33
C THR A 47 -5.74 2.65 -5.07
N ILE A 48 -6.81 3.43 -4.89
CA ILE A 48 -6.99 4.28 -3.70
C ILE A 48 -7.03 3.43 -2.44
N ARG A 49 -7.82 2.35 -2.42
CA ARG A 49 -7.87 1.42 -1.29
C ARG A 49 -6.49 0.82 -0.99
N GLY A 50 -5.81 0.30 -2.01
CA GLY A 50 -4.51 -0.35 -1.86
C GLY A 50 -3.46 0.57 -1.24
N THR A 51 -3.33 1.80 -1.77
CA THR A 51 -2.35 2.76 -1.25
C THR A 51 -2.63 3.19 0.18
N LEU A 52 -3.91 3.35 0.56
CA LEU A 52 -4.31 3.75 1.90
C LEU A 52 -4.23 2.59 2.90
N ALA A 53 -4.58 1.36 2.48
CA ALA A 53 -4.54 0.18 3.34
C ALA A 53 -3.11 -0.20 3.75
N ILE A 54 -2.10 0.04 2.90
CA ILE A 54 -0.68 -0.12 3.25
C ILE A 54 -0.32 0.76 4.46
N GLU A 55 -0.87 1.96 4.54
CA GLU A 55 -0.63 2.94 5.60
C GLU A 55 -1.57 2.74 6.82
N GLY A 56 -2.37 1.69 6.81
CA GLY A 56 -3.23 1.30 7.94
C GLY A 56 -4.66 1.84 7.89
N ASN A 57 -5.10 2.48 6.81
CA ASN A 57 -6.50 2.84 6.61
C ASN A 57 -7.36 1.58 6.51
N THR A 58 -8.48 1.55 7.23
CA THR A 58 -9.29 0.33 7.41
C THR A 58 -10.59 0.33 6.60
N LEU A 59 -10.82 1.38 5.79
CA LEU A 59 -12.07 1.54 5.05
C LEU A 59 -12.22 0.49 3.94
N SER A 60 -13.41 -0.08 3.85
CA SER A 60 -13.78 -1.02 2.79
C SER A 60 -13.94 -0.33 1.43
N GLU A 61 -13.88 -1.09 0.35
CA GLU A 61 -14.14 -0.55 -1.00
C GLU A 61 -15.52 0.09 -1.12
N SER A 62 -16.53 -0.45 -0.43
CA SER A 62 -17.87 0.13 -0.42
C SER A 62 -17.90 1.51 0.25
N LEU A 63 -17.26 1.67 1.43
CA LEU A 63 -17.16 2.97 2.11
C LEU A 63 -16.36 3.99 1.28
N ILE A 64 -15.26 3.56 0.67
CA ILE A 64 -14.49 4.41 -0.25
C ILE A 64 -15.34 4.84 -1.44
N THR A 65 -16.12 3.93 -2.02
CA THR A 65 -17.04 4.23 -3.12
C THR A 65 -18.10 5.24 -2.70
N ASP A 66 -18.68 5.10 -1.50
CA ASP A 66 -19.66 6.02 -0.96
C ASP A 66 -19.07 7.41 -0.71
N ILE A 67 -17.83 7.49 -0.19
CA ILE A 67 -17.10 8.77 -0.04
C ILE A 67 -16.87 9.43 -1.41
N ILE A 68 -16.45 8.66 -2.43
CA ILE A 68 -16.24 9.16 -3.80
C ILE A 68 -17.55 9.66 -4.40
N ALA A 69 -18.68 9.01 -4.07
CA ALA A 69 -20.02 9.41 -4.52
C ALA A 69 -20.60 10.60 -3.72
N GLY A 70 -19.85 11.14 -2.74
CA GLY A 70 -20.30 12.27 -1.90
C GLY A 70 -21.33 11.91 -0.83
N LYS A 71 -21.53 10.60 -0.55
CA LYS A 71 -22.44 10.17 0.51
C LYS A 71 -21.83 10.38 1.90
N THR A 72 -22.66 10.60 2.88
CA THR A 72 -22.27 10.66 4.29
C THR A 72 -21.95 9.24 4.79
N VAL A 73 -20.76 9.05 5.34
CA VAL A 73 -20.31 7.79 5.93
C VAL A 73 -19.94 7.97 7.39
N VAL A 74 -20.09 6.91 8.18
CA VAL A 74 -19.65 6.88 9.58
C VAL A 74 -18.33 6.11 9.66
N ALA A 75 -17.23 6.85 9.79
CA ALA A 75 -15.87 6.31 9.89
C ALA A 75 -14.95 7.32 10.60
N PRO A 76 -13.73 6.94 10.98
CA PRO A 76 -12.75 7.88 11.55
C PRO A 76 -12.50 9.06 10.60
N ILE A 77 -12.60 10.29 11.13
CA ILE A 77 -12.49 11.53 10.34
C ILE A 77 -11.18 11.57 9.54
N ARG A 78 -10.06 11.12 10.14
CA ARG A 78 -8.77 11.05 9.49
C ARG A 78 -8.80 10.12 8.27
N GLU A 79 -9.39 8.92 8.41
CA GLU A 79 -9.48 7.95 7.32
C GLU A 79 -10.35 8.45 6.15
N ILE A 80 -11.44 9.17 6.46
CA ILE A 80 -12.28 9.84 5.45
C ILE A 80 -11.47 10.93 4.72
N GLN A 81 -10.68 11.72 5.46
CA GLN A 81 -9.83 12.76 4.88
C GLN A 81 -8.76 12.15 3.97
N GLU A 82 -8.12 11.05 4.38
CA GLU A 82 -7.16 10.32 3.56
C GLU A 82 -7.76 9.87 2.22
N VAL A 83 -8.99 9.33 2.22
CA VAL A 83 -9.69 8.96 0.97
C VAL A 83 -9.94 10.18 0.09
N LYS A 84 -10.47 11.28 0.65
CA LYS A 84 -10.72 12.51 -0.10
C LYS A 84 -9.45 13.05 -0.75
N ASN A 85 -8.34 13.05 -0.01
CA ASN A 85 -7.04 13.50 -0.49
C ASN A 85 -6.49 12.59 -1.59
N ALA A 86 -6.57 11.26 -1.42
CA ALA A 86 -6.19 10.32 -2.45
C ALA A 86 -7.01 10.53 -3.73
N VAL A 87 -8.34 10.70 -3.62
CA VAL A 87 -9.20 11.02 -4.77
C VAL A 87 -8.74 12.29 -5.48
N LYS A 88 -8.47 13.38 -4.73
CA LYS A 88 -7.94 14.63 -5.28
C LYS A 88 -6.62 14.41 -6.04
N THR A 89 -5.70 13.69 -5.40
CA THR A 89 -4.35 13.46 -5.94
C THR A 89 -4.40 12.62 -7.21
N TYR A 90 -5.17 11.53 -7.22
CA TYR A 90 -5.34 10.70 -8.42
C TYR A 90 -6.19 11.39 -9.51
N ASN A 91 -7.02 12.40 -9.17
CA ASN A 91 -7.65 13.27 -10.17
C ASN A 91 -6.63 14.18 -10.87
N ALA A 92 -5.60 14.60 -10.15
CA ALA A 92 -4.52 15.41 -10.70
C ALA A 92 -3.51 14.59 -11.52
N TYR A 93 -3.52 13.25 -11.46
CA TYR A 93 -2.58 12.35 -12.14
C TYR A 93 -2.27 12.75 -13.60
N PRO A 94 -3.26 13.04 -14.48
CA PRO A 94 -2.98 13.39 -15.89
C PRO A 94 -2.21 14.70 -16.06
N THR A 95 -2.19 15.56 -15.03
CA THR A 95 -1.53 16.88 -15.06
C THR A 95 -0.16 16.88 -14.39
N LEU A 96 0.25 15.75 -13.79
CA LEU A 96 1.53 15.63 -13.10
C LEU A 96 2.62 15.17 -14.07
N ASP A 97 3.74 15.89 -14.05
CA ASP A 97 4.94 15.46 -14.77
C ASP A 97 5.86 14.66 -13.81
N PRO A 98 6.08 13.35 -14.06
CA PRO A 98 6.95 12.54 -13.21
C PRO A 98 8.40 12.99 -13.18
N PHE A 99 8.82 13.87 -14.07
CA PHE A 99 10.17 14.43 -14.12
C PHE A 99 10.31 15.77 -13.39
N SER A 100 9.25 16.25 -12.74
CA SER A 100 9.16 17.55 -12.05
C SER A 100 9.11 17.39 -10.53
N VAL A 101 10.11 17.91 -9.81
CA VAL A 101 10.09 18.03 -8.33
C VAL A 101 8.91 18.87 -7.87
N LYS A 102 8.60 19.96 -8.61
CA LYS A 102 7.47 20.85 -8.28
C LYS A 102 6.14 20.11 -8.27
N ASP A 103 5.94 19.22 -9.25
CA ASP A 103 4.71 18.45 -9.35
C ASP A 103 4.64 17.37 -8.27
N MET A 104 5.80 16.83 -7.85
CA MET A 104 5.86 15.92 -6.68
C MET A 104 5.44 16.65 -5.39
N LEU A 105 5.96 17.84 -5.15
CA LEU A 105 5.57 18.66 -3.99
C LEU A 105 4.07 19.01 -4.04
N LYS A 106 3.55 19.34 -5.22
CA LYS A 106 2.11 19.56 -5.44
C LYS A 106 1.29 18.32 -5.10
N ALA A 107 1.71 17.16 -5.61
CA ALA A 107 1.02 15.89 -5.35
C ALA A 107 1.03 15.54 -3.85
N HIS A 108 2.17 15.73 -3.17
CA HIS A 108 2.26 15.55 -1.72
C HIS A 108 1.35 16.53 -0.97
N GLY A 109 1.31 17.80 -1.38
CA GLY A 109 0.39 18.78 -0.81
C GLY A 109 -1.07 18.37 -0.88
N LEU A 110 -1.51 17.80 -2.04
CA LEU A 110 -2.85 17.28 -2.21
C LEU A 110 -3.10 16.00 -1.38
N MET A 111 -2.12 15.09 -1.33
CA MET A 111 -2.23 13.81 -0.63
C MET A 111 -2.30 13.99 0.89
N MET A 112 -1.61 15.00 1.42
CA MET A 112 -1.45 15.23 2.85
C MET A 112 -2.21 16.45 3.37
N GLU A 113 -3.10 17.04 2.56
CA GLU A 113 -3.93 18.21 2.94
C GLU A 113 -4.69 17.94 4.24
N ALA A 114 -4.55 18.80 5.25
CA ALA A 114 -5.12 18.66 6.58
C ALA A 114 -4.71 17.37 7.36
N LEU A 115 -3.68 16.65 6.90
CA LEU A 115 -3.13 15.48 7.58
C LEU A 115 -1.71 15.72 8.10
N ALA A 116 -0.95 16.63 7.47
CA ALA A 116 0.39 17.02 7.86
C ALA A 116 0.56 18.54 7.74
N ASP A 117 1.24 19.15 8.73
CA ASP A 117 1.46 20.61 8.77
C ASP A 117 2.40 21.11 7.66
N ASP A 118 3.30 20.22 7.19
CA ASP A 118 4.29 20.49 6.15
C ASP A 118 3.90 19.89 4.78
N ALA A 119 2.59 19.70 4.55
CA ALA A 119 2.09 19.18 3.28
C ALA A 119 2.61 19.99 2.08
N GLY A 120 3.20 19.29 1.09
CA GLY A 120 3.80 19.93 -0.09
C GLY A 120 5.22 20.45 0.10
N HIS A 121 5.87 20.19 1.23
CA HIS A 121 7.23 20.60 1.52
C HIS A 121 8.10 19.44 1.97
N PHE A 122 9.39 19.48 1.65
CA PHE A 122 10.35 18.53 2.21
C PHE A 122 10.49 18.74 3.72
N ARG A 123 10.69 17.62 4.44
CA ARG A 123 10.89 17.65 5.88
C ARG A 123 12.08 18.51 6.31
N LYS A 124 11.92 19.13 7.46
CA LYS A 124 12.98 19.91 8.13
C LYS A 124 13.53 19.20 9.36
N ARG A 125 12.91 18.08 9.76
CA ARG A 125 13.29 17.29 10.94
C ARG A 125 13.89 15.96 10.51
N GLU A 126 14.73 15.40 11.38
CA GLU A 126 15.24 14.04 11.19
C GLU A 126 14.11 13.04 11.37
N VAL A 127 14.10 11.99 10.55
CA VAL A 127 13.11 10.91 10.61
C VAL A 127 13.82 9.57 10.51
N GLY A 128 13.25 8.55 11.17
CA GLY A 128 13.63 7.16 10.97
C GLY A 128 12.51 6.42 10.24
N VAL A 129 12.86 5.46 9.43
CA VAL A 129 11.91 4.54 8.79
C VAL A 129 11.78 3.31 9.66
N PHE A 130 10.59 3.06 10.18
CA PHE A 130 10.32 1.97 11.12
C PHE A 130 9.26 1.01 10.54
N GLN A 131 9.43 -0.27 10.82
CA GLN A 131 8.38 -1.28 10.68
C GLN A 131 7.92 -1.68 12.09
N GLY A 132 6.80 -1.15 12.53
CA GLY A 132 6.42 -1.21 13.94
C GLY A 132 7.46 -0.49 14.81
N ASN A 133 8.09 -1.21 15.74
CA ASN A 133 9.15 -0.67 16.61
C ASN A 133 10.59 -1.00 16.12
N VAL A 134 10.73 -1.64 14.96
CA VAL A 134 12.05 -2.02 14.42
C VAL A 134 12.51 -0.97 13.42
N PRO A 135 13.65 -0.32 13.62
CA PRO A 135 14.21 0.61 12.64
C PRO A 135 14.66 -0.18 11.40
N ILE A 136 14.09 0.16 10.25
CA ILE A 136 14.49 -0.42 8.96
C ILE A 136 15.67 0.35 8.39
N HIS A 137 15.61 1.69 8.51
CA HIS A 137 16.57 2.58 7.92
C HIS A 137 16.55 3.93 8.65
N VAL A 138 17.73 4.55 8.77
CA VAL A 138 17.86 5.95 9.20
C VAL A 138 17.94 6.80 7.95
N ALA A 139 16.93 7.62 7.72
CA ALA A 139 16.91 8.49 6.56
C ALA A 139 18.06 9.51 6.59
N PRO A 140 18.53 9.98 5.42
CA PRO A 140 19.56 11.01 5.33
C PRO A 140 19.19 12.29 6.11
N PRO A 141 20.17 13.10 6.58
CA PRO A 141 19.89 14.35 7.27
C PRO A 141 18.96 15.26 6.48
N ALA A 142 18.00 15.90 7.18
CA ALA A 142 16.96 16.74 6.57
C ALA A 142 17.53 17.83 5.66
N GLY A 143 18.64 18.47 6.06
CA GLY A 143 19.31 19.49 5.25
C GLY A 143 19.87 18.98 3.91
N LYS A 144 20.05 17.66 3.73
CA LYS A 144 20.51 17.08 2.48
C LYS A 144 19.37 16.69 1.54
N VAL A 145 18.14 16.58 2.04
CA VAL A 145 16.98 16.10 1.26
C VAL A 145 16.77 16.88 -0.04
N PRO A 146 16.79 18.23 -0.10
CA PRO A 146 16.58 18.94 -1.34
C PRO A 146 17.63 18.60 -2.42
N TYR A 147 18.88 18.43 -2.01
CA TYR A 147 19.99 18.09 -2.93
C TYR A 147 19.86 16.66 -3.44
N LEU A 148 19.56 15.70 -2.56
CA LEU A 148 19.38 14.30 -2.93
C LEU A 148 18.18 14.13 -3.89
N MET A 149 17.08 14.84 -3.65
CA MET A 149 15.92 14.84 -4.52
C MET A 149 16.22 15.47 -5.88
N ASP A 150 16.94 16.59 -5.92
CA ASP A 150 17.35 17.23 -7.18
C ASP A 150 18.26 16.29 -8.00
N ASP A 151 19.22 15.63 -7.36
CA ASP A 151 20.11 14.66 -8.00
C ASP A 151 19.34 13.44 -8.53
N LEU A 152 18.38 12.89 -7.75
CA LEU A 152 17.53 11.78 -8.16
C LEU A 152 16.67 12.15 -9.38
N PHE A 153 16.09 13.34 -9.40
CA PHE A 153 15.30 13.83 -10.53
C PHE A 153 16.16 14.15 -11.76
N LYS A 154 17.39 14.67 -11.58
CA LYS A 154 18.36 14.83 -12.67
C LYS A 154 18.72 13.50 -13.31
N TRP A 155 18.98 12.48 -12.48
CA TRP A 155 19.22 11.12 -12.98
C TRP A 155 18.00 10.58 -13.73
N LEU A 156 16.79 10.71 -13.16
CA LEU A 156 15.56 10.23 -13.77
C LEU A 156 15.32 10.84 -15.15
N ARG A 157 15.62 12.13 -15.33
CA ARG A 157 15.50 12.82 -16.63
C ARG A 157 16.55 12.37 -17.63
N ASN A 158 17.80 12.26 -17.21
CA ASN A 158 18.95 12.17 -18.12
C ASN A 158 19.43 10.74 -18.37
N SER A 159 19.08 9.79 -17.50
CA SER A 159 19.45 8.39 -17.67
C SER A 159 18.79 7.79 -18.91
N LYS A 160 19.56 6.94 -19.61
CA LYS A 160 19.10 6.14 -20.75
C LYS A 160 18.57 4.76 -20.33
N ASP A 161 18.55 4.48 -19.03
CA ASP A 161 18.03 3.21 -18.52
C ASP A 161 16.55 3.05 -18.86
N HIS A 162 16.10 1.82 -19.05
CA HIS A 162 14.71 1.50 -19.40
C HIS A 162 13.73 2.01 -18.32
N LEU A 163 12.57 2.54 -18.71
CA LEU A 163 11.61 3.14 -17.76
C LEU A 163 11.11 2.16 -16.69
N LEU A 164 11.04 0.85 -16.97
CA LEU A 164 10.76 -0.16 -15.96
C LEU A 164 11.83 -0.17 -14.85
N ILE A 165 13.09 -0.08 -15.21
CA ILE A 165 14.22 0.01 -14.26
C ILE A 165 14.15 1.35 -13.52
N LYS A 166 14.03 2.46 -14.28
CA LYS A 166 13.99 3.81 -13.70
C LYS A 166 12.87 3.97 -12.67
N SER A 167 11.70 3.38 -12.92
CA SER A 167 10.58 3.44 -11.99
C SER A 167 10.87 2.73 -10.67
N CYS A 168 11.51 1.55 -10.72
CA CYS A 168 11.87 0.78 -9.53
C CYS A 168 13.01 1.45 -8.76
N VAL A 169 14.05 1.90 -9.45
CA VAL A 169 15.20 2.60 -8.83
C VAL A 169 14.72 3.90 -8.17
N PHE A 170 13.90 4.69 -8.88
CA PHE A 170 13.35 5.92 -8.33
C PHE A 170 12.53 5.65 -7.06
N HIS A 171 11.67 4.65 -7.08
CA HIS A 171 10.85 4.28 -5.92
C HIS A 171 11.74 3.90 -4.72
N TYR A 172 12.74 3.04 -4.94
CA TYR A 172 13.66 2.64 -3.88
C TYR A 172 14.45 3.83 -3.30
N GLU A 173 15.06 4.65 -4.14
CA GLU A 173 15.83 5.83 -3.72
C GLU A 173 14.96 6.84 -3.00
N PHE A 174 13.72 7.03 -3.47
CA PHE A 174 12.73 7.88 -2.83
C PHE A 174 12.39 7.40 -1.41
N GLU A 175 12.12 6.11 -1.24
CA GLU A 175 11.88 5.51 0.09
C GLU A 175 13.14 5.60 0.97
N PHE A 176 14.34 5.46 0.40
CA PHE A 176 15.60 5.60 1.10
C PHE A 176 15.83 7.05 1.59
N ILE A 177 15.62 8.04 0.71
CA ILE A 177 15.75 9.48 1.06
C ILE A 177 14.70 9.90 2.06
N HIS A 178 13.50 9.35 1.94
CA HIS A 178 12.33 9.62 2.81
C HIS A 178 12.08 11.13 2.96
N PRO A 179 11.75 11.82 1.84
CA PRO A 179 11.85 13.28 1.77
C PRO A 179 10.78 14.04 2.57
N PHE A 180 9.73 13.39 3.02
CA PHE A 180 8.62 14.00 3.74
C PHE A 180 8.54 13.51 5.19
N SER A 181 7.84 14.26 6.04
CA SER A 181 7.56 13.86 7.43
C SER A 181 6.54 12.70 7.52
N ASP A 182 5.57 12.66 6.59
CA ASP A 182 4.57 11.60 6.41
C ASP A 182 4.20 11.53 4.91
N GLY A 183 3.58 10.43 4.47
CA GLY A 183 3.08 10.26 3.11
C GLY A 183 4.10 9.78 2.08
N ASN A 184 5.34 9.44 2.49
CA ASN A 184 6.37 8.96 1.56
C ASN A 184 5.90 7.74 0.77
N GLY A 185 5.42 6.69 1.42
CA GLY A 185 4.96 5.48 0.74
C GLY A 185 3.85 5.76 -0.30
N ARG A 186 2.88 6.61 0.04
CA ARG A 186 1.80 7.01 -0.88
C ARG A 186 2.32 7.73 -2.12
N ILE A 187 3.26 8.65 -1.94
CA ILE A 187 3.88 9.40 -3.04
C ILE A 187 4.85 8.54 -3.84
N GLY A 188 5.64 7.68 -3.21
CA GLY A 188 6.56 6.76 -3.89
C GLY A 188 5.83 5.83 -4.86
N ARG A 189 4.71 5.23 -4.42
CA ARG A 189 3.87 4.37 -5.27
C ARG A 189 3.21 5.14 -6.40
N LEU A 190 2.64 6.32 -6.12
CA LEU A 190 2.06 7.19 -7.15
C LEU A 190 3.11 7.58 -8.20
N TRP A 191 4.33 7.93 -7.75
CA TRP A 191 5.40 8.35 -8.66
C TRP A 191 5.90 7.20 -9.53
N GLN A 192 5.99 6.00 -8.97
CA GLN A 192 6.28 4.82 -9.78
C GLN A 192 5.24 4.60 -10.87
N SER A 193 3.95 4.71 -10.53
CA SER A 193 2.85 4.59 -11.50
C SER A 193 2.93 5.67 -12.58
N LEU A 194 3.26 6.93 -12.23
CA LEU A 194 3.46 8.02 -13.18
C LEU A 194 4.62 7.77 -14.14
N ILE A 195 5.77 7.29 -13.64
CA ILE A 195 6.93 6.95 -14.49
C ILE A 195 6.58 5.81 -15.44
N LEU A 196 5.91 4.76 -14.94
CA LEU A 196 5.44 3.65 -15.77
C LEU A 196 4.41 4.09 -16.81
N GLY A 197 3.54 5.04 -16.49
CA GLY A 197 2.58 5.64 -17.43
C GLY A 197 3.25 6.32 -18.63
N LYS A 198 4.49 6.82 -18.47
CA LYS A 198 5.29 7.33 -19.60
C LYS A 198 5.83 6.24 -20.51
N LEU A 199 5.99 5.02 -20.01
CA LEU A 199 6.34 3.88 -20.86
C LEU A 199 5.14 3.42 -21.69
N ASN A 200 3.99 3.24 -21.04
CA ASN A 200 2.74 2.83 -21.67
C ASN A 200 1.54 3.24 -20.82
N PRO A 201 0.50 3.88 -21.39
CA PRO A 201 -0.71 4.29 -20.65
C PRO A 201 -1.44 3.14 -19.95
N VAL A 202 -1.20 1.90 -20.32
CA VAL A 202 -1.77 0.72 -19.66
C VAL A 202 -1.44 0.67 -18.17
N PHE A 203 -0.30 1.20 -17.76
CA PHE A 203 0.12 1.25 -16.36
C PHE A 203 -0.74 2.19 -15.51
N GLU A 204 -1.46 3.13 -16.10
CA GLU A 204 -2.48 3.94 -15.39
C GLU A 204 -3.66 3.07 -14.90
N HIS A 205 -3.82 1.88 -15.49
CA HIS A 205 -4.89 0.94 -15.18
C HIS A 205 -4.42 -0.31 -14.42
N LEU A 206 -3.12 -0.42 -14.17
CA LEU A 206 -2.54 -1.49 -13.36
C LEU A 206 -2.37 -0.99 -11.91
N PRO A 207 -3.09 -1.54 -10.95
CA PRO A 207 -3.00 -1.10 -9.55
C PRO A 207 -1.69 -1.60 -8.92
N VAL A 208 -0.57 -0.89 -9.20
CA VAL A 208 0.76 -1.18 -8.61
C VAL A 208 0.67 -1.16 -7.08
N GLU A 209 -0.15 -0.28 -6.53
CA GLU A 209 -0.44 -0.17 -5.11
C GLU A 209 -0.99 -1.48 -4.52
N ASN A 210 -1.87 -2.17 -5.26
CA ASN A 210 -2.41 -3.47 -4.82
C ASN A 210 -1.36 -4.58 -4.87
N MET A 211 -0.40 -4.52 -5.80
CA MET A 211 0.71 -5.47 -5.86
C MET A 211 1.54 -5.39 -4.58
N VAL A 212 1.87 -4.17 -4.16
CA VAL A 212 2.59 -3.90 -2.91
C VAL A 212 1.74 -4.34 -1.71
N PHE A 213 0.46 -3.97 -1.67
CA PHE A 213 -0.45 -4.33 -0.57
C PHE A 213 -0.56 -5.85 -0.38
N SER A 214 -0.74 -6.60 -1.46
CA SER A 214 -0.87 -8.06 -1.40
C SER A 214 0.42 -8.77 -0.99
N ASN A 215 1.59 -8.11 -1.14
CA ASN A 215 2.91 -8.66 -0.85
C ASN A 215 3.73 -7.76 0.08
N GLN A 216 3.09 -7.03 0.98
CA GLN A 216 3.68 -6.00 1.82
C GLN A 216 4.93 -6.48 2.58
N GLN A 217 4.90 -7.69 3.15
CA GLN A 217 6.05 -8.25 3.86
C GLN A 217 7.27 -8.44 2.93
N LYS A 218 7.06 -8.96 1.71
CA LYS A 218 8.12 -9.16 0.73
C LYS A 218 8.66 -7.82 0.22
N TYR A 219 7.79 -6.83 0.06
CA TYR A 219 8.16 -5.47 -0.30
C TYR A 219 9.13 -4.86 0.70
N TYR A 220 8.82 -4.89 1.99
CA TYR A 220 9.73 -4.38 3.02
C TYR A 220 11.02 -5.20 3.12
N GLN A 221 10.96 -6.52 2.94
CA GLN A 221 12.16 -7.36 2.87
C GLN A 221 13.06 -7.00 1.69
N ALA A 222 12.48 -6.69 0.52
CA ALA A 222 13.24 -6.28 -0.66
C ALA A 222 13.94 -4.93 -0.44
N ILE A 223 13.25 -3.94 0.15
CA ILE A 223 13.86 -2.66 0.55
C ILE A 223 15.01 -2.91 1.53
N HIS A 224 14.77 -3.66 2.61
CA HIS A 224 15.80 -3.92 3.63
C HIS A 224 17.05 -4.61 3.07
N LYS A 225 16.87 -5.67 2.27
CA LYS A 225 18.00 -6.39 1.63
C LYS A 225 18.75 -5.50 0.65
N SER A 226 18.06 -4.64 -0.10
CA SER A 226 18.69 -3.68 -1.00
C SER A 226 19.51 -2.65 -0.23
N THR A 227 18.97 -2.14 0.90
CA THR A 227 19.68 -1.21 1.78
C THR A 227 20.94 -1.83 2.39
N GLN A 228 20.87 -3.08 2.84
CA GLN A 228 22.06 -3.81 3.34
C GLN A 228 23.15 -3.98 2.30
N LYS A 229 22.80 -4.13 1.02
CA LYS A 229 23.74 -4.27 -0.09
C LYS A 229 24.17 -2.94 -0.69
N ALA A 230 23.58 -1.81 -0.28
CA ALA A 230 23.73 -0.52 -0.94
C ALA A 230 23.50 -0.62 -2.47
N ASP A 231 22.52 -1.44 -2.90
CA ASP A 231 22.22 -1.74 -4.30
C ASP A 231 20.73 -2.08 -4.45
N SER A 232 20.01 -1.38 -5.31
CA SER A 232 18.56 -1.55 -5.49
C SER A 232 18.16 -2.73 -6.38
N GLY A 233 19.09 -3.54 -6.86
CA GLY A 233 18.83 -4.67 -7.76
C GLY A 233 17.82 -5.67 -7.22
N ILE A 234 17.86 -6.01 -5.91
CA ILE A 234 16.88 -6.91 -5.28
C ILE A 234 15.49 -6.31 -5.31
N PHE A 235 15.36 -4.99 -5.07
CA PHE A 235 14.09 -4.29 -5.12
C PHE A 235 13.55 -4.22 -6.55
N ILE A 236 14.44 -4.00 -7.55
CA ILE A 236 14.08 -4.04 -8.97
C ILE A 236 13.49 -5.41 -9.33
N ASP A 237 14.20 -6.49 -8.99
CA ASP A 237 13.73 -7.86 -9.28
C ASP A 237 12.37 -8.16 -8.62
N PHE A 238 12.17 -7.72 -7.38
CA PHE A 238 10.88 -7.86 -6.70
C PHE A 238 9.76 -7.12 -7.42
N MET A 239 9.94 -5.84 -7.72
CA MET A 239 8.90 -5.01 -8.31
C MET A 239 8.54 -5.46 -9.74
N LEU A 240 9.55 -5.80 -10.56
CA LEU A 240 9.32 -6.33 -11.90
C LEU A 240 8.62 -7.69 -11.84
N GLY A 241 8.97 -8.54 -10.87
CA GLY A 241 8.29 -9.81 -10.63
C GLY A 241 6.81 -9.63 -10.31
N GLU A 242 6.45 -8.65 -9.48
CA GLU A 242 5.06 -8.34 -9.14
C GLU A 242 4.28 -7.76 -10.35
N ILE A 243 4.90 -6.88 -11.13
CA ILE A 243 4.30 -6.37 -12.37
C ILE A 243 4.04 -7.52 -13.34
N LEU A 244 5.03 -8.38 -13.56
CA LEU A 244 4.93 -9.54 -14.45
C LEU A 244 3.83 -10.51 -14.00
N ARG A 245 3.78 -10.81 -12.70
CA ARG A 245 2.75 -11.68 -12.12
C ARG A 245 1.36 -11.12 -12.36
N THR A 246 1.16 -9.83 -12.09
CA THR A 246 -0.14 -9.17 -12.29
C THR A 246 -0.58 -9.18 -13.76
N LEU A 247 0.34 -8.95 -14.69
CA LEU A 247 0.04 -9.03 -16.12
C LEU A 247 -0.31 -10.46 -16.56
N LYS A 248 0.35 -11.49 -15.99
CA LYS A 248 0.05 -12.89 -16.26
C LYS A 248 -1.32 -13.34 -15.70
N GLU A 249 -1.64 -12.95 -14.48
CA GLU A 249 -2.93 -13.26 -13.85
C GLU A 249 -4.09 -12.66 -14.66
N ARG A 250 -3.95 -11.43 -15.12
CA ARG A 250 -4.96 -10.79 -15.97
C ARG A 250 -5.03 -11.34 -17.41
N LYS A 251 -4.04 -12.11 -17.86
CA LYS A 251 -4.05 -12.76 -19.19
C LYS A 251 -5.17 -13.81 -19.34
N GLY A 252 -5.58 -14.45 -18.25
CA GLY A 252 -6.62 -15.48 -18.22
C GLY A 252 -8.05 -14.97 -18.02
N GLU A 253 -8.22 -13.75 -17.56
CA GLU A 253 -9.55 -13.16 -17.37
C GLU A 253 -10.05 -12.58 -18.70
N PRO A 254 -11.17 -13.11 -19.29
CA PRO A 254 -11.95 -12.28 -20.20
C PRO A 254 -12.34 -11.05 -19.41
N LEU A 255 -12.29 -9.86 -20.01
CA LEU A 255 -12.84 -8.63 -19.41
C LEU A 255 -14.37 -8.77 -19.30
N LYS A 256 -14.79 -9.76 -18.50
CA LYS A 256 -16.20 -9.96 -18.17
C LYS A 256 -16.64 -8.77 -17.33
N LYS A 257 -17.79 -8.19 -17.70
CA LYS A 257 -18.64 -7.50 -16.74
C LYS A 257 -18.63 -8.35 -15.47
N GLN A 258 -17.93 -7.90 -14.43
CA GLN A 258 -18.09 -8.54 -13.12
C GLN A 258 -19.56 -8.34 -12.76
N PRO A 259 -20.34 -9.41 -12.51
CA PRO A 259 -21.57 -9.26 -11.77
C PRO A 259 -21.22 -8.58 -10.46
N GLU A 260 -22.12 -7.76 -9.96
CA GLU A 260 -22.02 -7.07 -8.69
C GLU A 260 -21.37 -7.99 -7.67
N SER A 261 -20.23 -7.54 -7.14
CA SER A 261 -19.30 -8.27 -6.30
C SER A 261 -20.00 -9.14 -5.26
N GLN A 262 -19.94 -10.46 -5.45
CA GLN A 262 -19.93 -11.32 -4.27
C GLN A 262 -18.70 -10.93 -3.44
N PRO A 263 -18.82 -10.81 -2.11
CA PRO A 263 -17.71 -10.40 -1.28
C PRO A 263 -16.60 -11.45 -1.41
N GLU A 264 -15.50 -11.10 -2.08
CA GLU A 264 -14.25 -11.82 -1.93
C GLU A 264 -13.98 -11.92 -0.43
N SER A 265 -13.63 -13.10 0.03
CA SER A 265 -13.27 -13.37 1.42
C SER A 265 -12.30 -12.27 1.89
N GLN A 266 -12.82 -11.33 2.65
CA GLN A 266 -12.03 -10.31 3.33
C GLN A 266 -10.94 -11.04 4.12
N PRO A 267 -9.72 -10.54 4.19
CA PRO A 267 -8.78 -11.05 5.19
C PRO A 267 -9.53 -10.96 6.52
N GLU A 268 -9.75 -12.13 7.14
CA GLU A 268 -10.58 -12.28 8.33
C GLU A 268 -10.27 -11.14 9.29
N SER A 269 -11.29 -10.34 9.60
CA SER A 269 -11.15 -9.26 10.57
C SER A 269 -10.64 -9.84 11.89
N LEU A 270 -9.97 -9.05 12.72
CA LEU A 270 -9.53 -9.51 14.05
C LEU A 270 -10.72 -10.10 14.84
N GLU A 271 -11.92 -9.53 14.67
CA GLU A 271 -13.17 -10.06 15.23
C GLU A 271 -13.46 -11.47 14.72
N GLN A 272 -13.41 -11.69 13.40
CA GLN A 272 -13.69 -12.99 12.78
C GLN A 272 -12.65 -14.04 13.19
N LYS A 273 -11.36 -13.65 13.25
CA LYS A 273 -10.30 -14.55 13.74
C LYS A 273 -10.51 -14.97 15.19
N ILE A 274 -10.89 -14.03 16.06
CA ILE A 274 -11.18 -14.35 17.47
C ILE A 274 -12.40 -15.27 17.56
N ILE A 275 -13.47 -15.01 16.81
CA ILE A 275 -14.66 -15.85 16.80
C ILE A 275 -14.33 -17.25 16.27
N SER A 276 -13.54 -17.35 15.19
CA SER A 276 -13.11 -18.63 14.62
C SER A 276 -12.31 -19.47 15.63
N ILE A 277 -11.38 -18.85 16.33
CA ILE A 277 -10.58 -19.51 17.39
C ILE A 277 -11.47 -19.96 18.55
N LEU A 278 -12.41 -19.13 19.00
CA LEU A 278 -13.29 -19.42 20.13
C LEU A 278 -14.44 -20.40 19.81
N LYS A 279 -14.68 -20.72 18.53
CA LYS A 279 -15.64 -21.77 18.14
C LYS A 279 -15.17 -23.18 18.51
N SER A 280 -13.87 -23.37 18.60
CA SER A 280 -13.27 -24.70 18.87
C SER A 280 -12.88 -24.91 20.33
N GLU A 281 -12.62 -23.84 21.10
CA GLU A 281 -12.11 -23.95 22.47
C GLU A 281 -12.33 -22.66 23.27
N GLU A 282 -12.48 -22.81 24.59
CA GLU A 282 -12.56 -21.70 25.53
C GLU A 282 -11.15 -21.20 25.88
N LEU A 283 -10.85 -19.93 25.65
CA LEU A 283 -9.50 -19.37 25.78
C LEU A 283 -9.47 -18.09 26.61
N SER A 284 -8.37 -17.92 27.36
CA SER A 284 -8.02 -16.67 28.00
C SER A 284 -7.50 -15.64 26.98
N LYS A 285 -7.43 -14.37 27.36
CA LYS A 285 -6.86 -13.31 26.49
C LYS A 285 -5.43 -13.61 26.05
N ALA A 286 -4.62 -14.18 26.92
CA ALA A 286 -3.24 -14.53 26.60
C ALA A 286 -3.17 -15.65 25.56
N GLU A 287 -3.99 -16.69 25.71
CA GLU A 287 -4.07 -17.79 24.74
C GLU A 287 -4.60 -17.31 23.37
N ILE A 288 -5.61 -16.42 23.35
CA ILE A 288 -6.10 -15.78 22.11
C ILE A 288 -4.97 -14.97 21.46
N SER A 289 -4.22 -14.15 22.23
CA SER A 289 -3.10 -13.37 21.74
C SER A 289 -2.03 -14.26 21.10
N ASN A 290 -1.66 -15.35 21.76
CA ASN A 290 -0.68 -16.33 21.25
C ASN A 290 -1.14 -16.99 19.97
N LYS A 291 -2.41 -17.41 19.87
CA LYS A 291 -2.97 -18.01 18.64
C LYS A 291 -3.06 -17.02 17.47
N LEU A 292 -3.14 -15.73 17.75
CA LEU A 292 -3.05 -14.65 16.77
C LEU A 292 -1.61 -14.30 16.39
N GLY A 293 -0.60 -15.01 16.94
CA GLY A 293 0.81 -14.76 16.66
C GLY A 293 1.37 -13.50 17.36
N GLN A 294 0.68 -12.96 18.37
CA GLN A 294 1.10 -11.79 19.13
C GLN A 294 1.87 -12.21 20.38
N LYS A 295 3.01 -11.56 20.67
CA LYS A 295 3.80 -11.85 21.87
C LYS A 295 3.17 -11.32 23.18
N GLU A 296 2.31 -10.31 23.08
CA GLU A 296 1.64 -9.65 24.21
C GLU A 296 0.19 -9.28 23.87
N ILE A 297 -0.64 -9.10 24.91
CA ILE A 297 -2.04 -8.68 24.75
C ILE A 297 -2.08 -7.23 24.33
N SER A 298 -2.37 -6.97 23.04
CA SER A 298 -2.45 -5.62 22.51
C SER A 298 -3.70 -4.86 23.01
N GLY A 299 -3.61 -3.54 23.09
CA GLY A 299 -4.76 -2.69 23.42
C GLY A 299 -5.94 -2.91 22.46
N ARG A 300 -5.67 -3.18 21.18
CA ARG A 300 -6.67 -3.49 20.16
C ARG A 300 -7.37 -4.82 20.40
N LEU A 301 -6.63 -5.86 20.80
CA LEU A 301 -7.23 -7.15 21.20
C LEU A 301 -8.20 -6.98 22.37
N ASN A 302 -7.81 -6.21 23.40
CA ASN A 302 -8.67 -5.90 24.53
C ASN A 302 -9.94 -5.15 24.12
N GLN A 303 -9.84 -4.20 23.20
CA GLN A 303 -10.98 -3.45 22.69
C GLN A 303 -11.95 -4.36 21.93
N VAL A 304 -11.43 -5.18 21.02
CA VAL A 304 -12.25 -6.10 20.20
C VAL A 304 -12.98 -7.13 21.09
N ILE A 305 -12.30 -7.70 22.08
CA ILE A 305 -12.94 -8.64 23.02
C ILE A 305 -14.09 -7.95 23.79
N ARG A 306 -13.91 -6.70 24.25
CA ARG A 306 -14.99 -5.95 24.92
C ARG A 306 -16.17 -5.67 23.99
N GLU A 307 -15.91 -5.35 22.73
CA GLU A 307 -16.96 -5.12 21.73
C GLU A 307 -17.73 -6.39 21.41
N LEU A 308 -17.05 -7.53 21.27
CA LEU A 308 -17.69 -8.82 21.04
C LEU A 308 -18.58 -9.26 22.22
N ILE A 309 -18.15 -8.98 23.46
CA ILE A 309 -18.98 -9.21 24.65
C ILE A 309 -20.20 -8.29 24.64
N ARG A 310 -20.02 -6.99 24.35
CA ARG A 310 -21.12 -6.02 24.28
C ARG A 310 -22.16 -6.36 23.20
N LYS A 311 -21.68 -6.94 22.07
CA LYS A 311 -22.52 -7.42 20.97
C LYS A 311 -23.15 -8.80 21.26
N GLU A 312 -22.90 -9.37 22.45
CA GLU A 312 -23.37 -10.71 22.85
C GLU A 312 -22.94 -11.84 21.88
N ILE A 313 -21.81 -11.68 21.20
CA ILE A 313 -21.25 -12.69 20.28
C ILE A 313 -20.39 -13.69 21.06
N ILE A 314 -19.66 -13.20 22.05
CA ILE A 314 -18.89 -14.04 23.00
C ILE A 314 -19.30 -13.72 24.43
N GLU A 315 -19.05 -14.65 25.33
CA GLU A 315 -19.37 -14.51 26.75
C GLU A 315 -18.22 -14.91 27.66
N TYR A 316 -18.30 -14.48 28.90
CA TYR A 316 -17.41 -14.88 29.96
C TYR A 316 -17.74 -16.31 30.42
N THR A 317 -16.73 -17.14 30.65
CA THR A 317 -16.95 -18.47 31.27
C THR A 317 -17.18 -18.36 32.79
N ILE A 318 -16.79 -17.25 33.40
CA ILE A 318 -17.02 -16.93 34.83
C ILE A 318 -17.65 -15.53 34.93
N PRO A 319 -18.96 -15.37 34.63
CA PRO A 319 -19.62 -14.07 34.57
C PRO A 319 -19.58 -13.29 35.90
N GLU A 320 -19.64 -14.02 37.03
CA GLU A 320 -19.64 -13.40 38.37
C GLU A 320 -18.27 -12.79 38.75
N LYS A 321 -17.20 -13.17 38.07
CA LYS A 321 -15.84 -12.64 38.27
C LYS A 321 -15.13 -12.29 36.97
N PRO A 322 -15.55 -11.21 36.27
CA PRO A 322 -15.02 -10.84 34.96
C PRO A 322 -13.50 -10.59 34.93
N ASN A 323 -12.94 -10.17 36.07
CA ASN A 323 -11.51 -9.85 36.23
C ASN A 323 -10.68 -11.00 36.80
N SER A 324 -11.25 -12.20 36.89
CA SER A 324 -10.51 -13.39 37.40
C SER A 324 -9.33 -13.71 36.49
N ARG A 325 -8.20 -14.13 37.07
CA ARG A 325 -7.05 -14.67 36.32
C ARG A 325 -7.37 -15.96 35.57
N LEU A 326 -8.43 -16.67 35.98
CA LEU A 326 -8.91 -17.90 35.34
C LEU A 326 -9.99 -17.61 34.27
N GLN A 327 -10.32 -16.34 34.00
CA GLN A 327 -11.34 -15.96 33.04
C GLN A 327 -10.96 -16.43 31.64
N ARG A 328 -11.91 -17.15 31.00
CA ARG A 328 -11.86 -17.53 29.60
C ARG A 328 -13.06 -16.96 28.85
N TYR A 329 -13.03 -17.04 27.55
CA TYR A 329 -14.07 -16.55 26.64
C TYR A 329 -14.51 -17.70 25.75
N ARG A 330 -15.80 -17.71 25.42
CA ARG A 330 -16.39 -18.66 24.46
C ARG A 330 -17.43 -17.95 23.58
N VAL A 331 -17.74 -18.54 22.45
CA VAL A 331 -18.83 -18.04 21.59
C VAL A 331 -20.17 -18.33 22.32
N LYS A 332 -21.04 -17.32 22.36
CA LYS A 332 -22.40 -17.47 22.93
C LYS A 332 -23.25 -18.30 21.97
N GLU A 333 -23.74 -19.44 22.40
CA GLU A 333 -24.69 -20.22 21.63
C GLU A 333 -26.00 -19.45 21.48
N LYS A 334 -26.50 -19.32 20.25
CA LYS A 334 -27.83 -18.78 20.03
C LYS A 334 -28.84 -19.83 20.47
N GLY A 335 -29.54 -19.58 21.58
CA GLY A 335 -30.69 -20.32 22.02
C GLY A 335 -31.88 -20.18 21.05
#